data_866f3f142d0ffe53ca8dfb1fd8bb7f1f
#
_entry.id   866f3f142d0ffe53ca8dfb1fd8bb7f1f
#
_cell.length_a   1.000
_cell.length_b   1.000
_cell.length_c   1.000
_cell.angle_alpha   90.00
_cell.angle_beta   90.00
_cell.angle_gamma   90.00
#
_symmetry.space_group_name_H-M   'P 1'
#
loop_
_entity.id
_entity.type
_entity.pdbx_description
1 polymer ?
#
loop_
_entity_poly.entity_id
_entity_poly.type
_entity_poly.pdbx_seq_one_letter_code
_entity_poly.pdbx_strand_id
1 'polypeptide(L)'
;MYEKEDVDLENTALRETEEETGLDKTKVNVIGPIDTVVSRFNISVTPYVGLVPEDIVLNNNSEEIEACFRVPVKFLLEDKRHRNDEINRDGDKFFMPAYEYDSYIIWGLTAMMTVDFLNVALDANIDLKTKGN
;
A
#
# COMPACT_ATOMS: atom_id res chain seq x y z
N MET A 1 4.12 -10.36 -10.35
CA MET A 1 4.97 -11.56 -10.35
C MET A 1 6.22 -11.31 -11.16
N TYR A 2 7.34 -11.87 -10.74
CA TYR A 2 8.61 -11.68 -11.42
C TYR A 2 8.65 -12.46 -12.73
N GLU A 3 9.10 -11.84 -13.80
CA GLU A 3 9.25 -12.45 -15.11
C GLU A 3 10.69 -12.27 -15.62
N LYS A 4 11.10 -13.05 -16.62
CA LYS A 4 12.48 -13.02 -17.12
C LYS A 4 12.91 -11.68 -17.69
N GLU A 5 11.98 -10.94 -18.29
CA GLU A 5 12.26 -9.62 -18.86
C GLU A 5 12.33 -8.53 -17.80
N ASP A 6 11.94 -8.81 -16.57
CA ASP A 6 12.05 -7.87 -15.47
C ASP A 6 13.48 -7.84 -14.95
N VAL A 7 14.10 -6.68 -14.92
CA VAL A 7 15.49 -6.54 -14.48
C VAL A 7 15.60 -6.71 -12.97
N ASP A 8 14.58 -6.24 -12.24
CA ASP A 8 14.56 -6.27 -10.79
C ASP A 8 13.10 -6.15 -10.29
N LEU A 9 12.93 -6.14 -8.98
CA LEU A 9 11.60 -6.03 -8.36
C LEU A 9 10.92 -4.71 -8.65
N GLU A 10 11.70 -3.64 -8.82
CA GLU A 10 11.15 -2.33 -9.17
C GLU A 10 10.48 -2.39 -10.55
N ASN A 11 11.14 -2.98 -11.53
CA ASN A 11 10.56 -3.13 -12.88
C ASN A 11 9.36 -4.05 -12.86
N THR A 12 9.38 -5.10 -12.04
CA THR A 12 8.23 -5.99 -11.86
C THR A 12 7.03 -5.20 -11.35
N ALA A 13 7.23 -4.38 -10.31
CA ALA A 13 6.16 -3.58 -9.73
C ALA A 13 5.57 -2.60 -10.74
N LEU A 14 6.42 -1.92 -11.51
CA LEU A 14 5.98 -0.98 -12.54
C LEU A 14 5.20 -1.67 -13.65
N ARG A 15 5.70 -2.82 -14.12
CA ARG A 15 5.04 -3.57 -15.19
C ARG A 15 3.67 -4.07 -14.76
N GLU A 16 3.58 -4.68 -13.59
CA GLU A 16 2.31 -5.21 -13.11
C GLU A 16 1.30 -4.08 -12.85
N THR A 17 1.76 -2.96 -12.32
CA THR A 17 0.88 -1.81 -12.08
C THR A 17 0.33 -1.27 -13.40
N GLU A 18 1.17 -1.18 -14.43
CA GLU A 18 0.72 -0.72 -15.76
C GLU A 18 -0.30 -1.70 -16.36
N GLU A 19 -0.04 -3.00 -16.25
CA GLU A 19 -0.94 -4.03 -16.76
C GLU A 19 -2.31 -4.00 -16.07
N GLU A 20 -2.32 -3.77 -14.77
CA GLU A 20 -3.55 -3.86 -13.97
C GLU A 20 -4.35 -2.55 -13.94
N THR A 21 -3.69 -1.41 -13.99
CA THR A 21 -4.33 -0.11 -13.76
C THR A 21 -4.24 0.84 -14.94
N GLY A 22 -3.48 0.49 -15.98
CA GLY A 22 -3.27 1.39 -17.11
C GLY A 22 -2.31 2.53 -16.82
N LEU A 23 -1.64 2.51 -15.66
CA LEU A 23 -0.66 3.55 -15.31
C LEU A 23 0.54 3.47 -16.25
N ASP A 24 0.77 4.58 -16.98
CA ASP A 24 1.95 4.68 -17.86
C ASP A 24 3.21 4.73 -17.00
N LYS A 25 4.00 3.67 -17.04
CA LYS A 25 5.21 3.57 -16.21
C LYS A 25 6.24 4.64 -16.50
N THR A 26 6.21 5.23 -17.70
CA THR A 26 7.15 6.32 -18.05
C THR A 26 6.85 7.61 -17.31
N LYS A 27 5.64 7.72 -16.72
CA LYS A 27 5.22 8.89 -15.94
C LYS A 27 5.45 8.71 -14.45
N VAL A 28 5.98 7.57 -14.03
CA VAL A 28 6.23 7.29 -12.61
C VAL A 28 7.67 7.64 -12.26
N ASN A 29 7.83 8.50 -11.26
CA ASN A 29 9.15 8.76 -10.67
C ASN A 29 9.28 7.90 -9.42
N VAL A 30 9.99 6.79 -9.51
CA VAL A 30 10.15 5.88 -8.38
C VAL A 30 11.09 6.49 -7.36
N ILE A 31 10.59 6.64 -6.13
CA ILE A 31 11.41 7.14 -5.01
C ILE A 31 12.27 6.00 -4.46
N GLY A 32 11.67 4.82 -4.34
CA GLY A 32 12.38 3.64 -3.83
C GLY A 32 11.45 2.72 -3.06
N PRO A 33 12.00 1.62 -2.56
CA PRO A 33 11.24 0.68 -1.75
C PRO A 33 11.12 1.14 -0.31
N ILE A 34 10.09 0.62 0.36
CA ILE A 34 9.99 0.66 1.81
C ILE A 34 10.17 -0.76 2.34
N ASP A 35 10.04 -0.95 3.66
CA ASP A 35 10.35 -2.23 4.29
C ASP A 35 9.54 -3.38 3.70
N THR A 36 10.24 -4.49 3.43
CA THR A 36 9.58 -5.72 3.02
C THR A 36 8.68 -6.22 4.14
N VAL A 37 7.45 -6.57 3.79
CA VAL A 37 6.49 -7.16 4.71
C VAL A 37 6.24 -8.60 4.32
N VAL A 38 5.84 -9.42 5.30
CA VAL A 38 5.50 -10.82 5.06
C VAL A 38 4.01 -11.01 5.28
N SER A 39 3.32 -11.50 4.27
CA SER A 39 1.89 -11.74 4.36
C SER A 39 1.60 -12.94 5.26
N ARG A 40 0.32 -13.12 5.61
CA ARG A 40 -0.11 -14.29 6.41
C ARG A 40 0.14 -15.63 5.68
N PHE A 41 0.36 -15.58 4.39
CA PHE A 41 0.69 -16.76 3.58
C PHE A 41 2.19 -16.96 3.44
N ASN A 42 2.99 -16.26 4.24
CA ASN A 42 4.45 -16.31 4.24
C ASN A 42 5.07 -15.89 2.89
N ILE A 43 4.42 -14.94 2.22
CA ILE A 43 4.92 -14.36 0.98
C ILE A 43 5.55 -13.01 1.30
N SER A 44 6.80 -12.81 0.87
CA SER A 44 7.49 -11.53 1.06
C SER A 44 7.03 -10.53 0.00
N VAL A 45 6.64 -9.35 0.43
CA VAL A 45 6.21 -8.26 -0.45
C VAL A 45 7.04 -7.03 -0.17
N THR A 46 7.68 -6.48 -1.21
CA THR A 46 8.44 -5.24 -1.09
C THR A 46 7.67 -4.13 -1.81
N PRO A 47 7.06 -3.19 -1.06
CA PRO A 47 6.36 -2.07 -1.67
C PRO A 47 7.33 -1.05 -2.24
N TYR A 48 6.99 -0.49 -3.39
CA TYR A 48 7.72 0.62 -4.00
C TYR A 48 6.84 1.86 -4.01
N VAL A 49 7.45 3.00 -3.73
CA VAL A 49 6.75 4.28 -3.73
C VAL A 49 7.12 5.02 -5.01
N GLY A 50 6.12 5.46 -5.74
CA GLY A 50 6.32 6.26 -6.94
C GLY A 50 5.50 7.53 -6.89
N LEU A 51 6.05 8.61 -7.45
CA LEU A 51 5.34 9.87 -7.65
C LEU A 51 4.82 9.91 -9.07
N VAL A 52 3.57 10.34 -9.21
CA VAL A 52 2.91 10.45 -10.51
C VAL A 52 2.32 11.83 -10.68
N PRO A 53 2.13 12.30 -11.94
CA PRO A 53 1.43 13.56 -12.18
C PRO A 53 0.02 13.53 -11.58
N GLU A 54 -0.44 14.68 -11.13
CA GLU A 54 -1.76 14.81 -10.53
C GLU A 54 -2.89 14.44 -11.49
N ASP A 55 -2.69 14.70 -12.79
CA ASP A 55 -3.68 14.45 -13.82
C ASP A 55 -3.64 13.04 -14.42
N ILE A 56 -2.87 12.13 -13.80
CA ILE A 56 -2.77 10.77 -14.32
C ILE A 56 -4.13 10.08 -14.29
N VAL A 57 -4.39 9.28 -15.33
CA VAL A 57 -5.64 8.52 -15.44
C VAL A 57 -5.36 7.06 -15.19
N LEU A 58 -6.13 6.44 -14.29
CA LEU A 58 -6.02 5.04 -13.96
C LEU A 58 -7.32 4.33 -14.34
N ASN A 59 -7.18 3.10 -14.86
CA ASN A 59 -8.31 2.27 -15.25
C ASN A 59 -8.17 0.90 -14.60
N ASN A 60 -9.30 0.26 -14.34
CA ASN A 60 -9.29 -1.10 -13.85
C ASN A 60 -9.15 -2.03 -15.06
N ASN A 61 -7.91 -2.35 -15.44
CA ASN A 61 -7.63 -3.19 -16.59
C ASN A 61 -7.65 -4.69 -16.28
N SER A 62 -7.74 -5.04 -15.01
CA SER A 62 -7.67 -6.41 -14.57
C SER A 62 -8.86 -6.74 -13.68
N GLU A 63 -9.38 -7.95 -13.79
CA GLU A 63 -10.41 -8.43 -12.87
C GLU A 63 -9.90 -8.58 -11.44
N GLU A 64 -8.59 -8.60 -11.24
CA GLU A 64 -7.97 -8.67 -9.93
C GLU A 64 -8.09 -7.35 -9.17
N ILE A 65 -8.33 -6.24 -9.86
CA ILE A 65 -8.44 -4.90 -9.28
C ILE A 65 -9.90 -4.48 -9.23
N GLU A 66 -10.44 -4.36 -8.02
CA GLU A 66 -11.82 -3.90 -7.84
C GLU A 66 -11.95 -2.40 -8.10
N ALA A 67 -10.98 -1.62 -7.62
CA ALA A 67 -11.04 -0.17 -7.77
C ALA A 67 -9.67 0.46 -7.63
N CYS A 68 -9.47 1.56 -8.37
CA CYS A 68 -8.37 2.48 -8.15
C CYS A 68 -8.98 3.78 -7.64
N PHE A 69 -8.48 4.29 -6.54
CA PHE A 69 -9.01 5.52 -5.95
C PHE A 69 -7.90 6.32 -5.31
N ARG A 70 -8.19 7.59 -5.06
CA ARG A 70 -7.24 8.52 -4.44
C ARG A 70 -7.69 8.81 -3.03
N VAL A 71 -6.71 8.89 -2.12
CA VAL A 71 -6.97 9.18 -0.72
C VAL A 71 -6.05 10.33 -0.31
N PRO A 72 -6.61 11.41 0.27
CA PRO A 72 -5.76 12.49 0.76
C PRO A 72 -4.82 11.97 1.85
N VAL A 73 -3.55 12.31 1.76
CA VAL A 73 -2.56 11.92 2.77
C VAL A 73 -2.98 12.46 4.15
N LYS A 74 -3.52 13.68 4.18
CA LYS A 74 -4.00 14.29 5.41
C LYS A 74 -5.04 13.41 6.13
N PHE A 75 -5.95 12.79 5.38
CA PHE A 75 -6.94 11.88 5.95
C PHE A 75 -6.27 10.71 6.66
N LEU A 76 -5.26 10.12 6.02
CA LEU A 76 -4.52 8.99 6.59
C LEU A 76 -3.73 9.40 7.83
N LEU A 77 -3.14 10.60 7.82
CA LEU A 77 -2.36 11.10 8.96
C LEU A 77 -3.23 11.40 10.19
N GLU A 78 -4.51 11.64 10.00
CA GLU A 78 -5.44 11.84 11.11
C GLU A 78 -5.70 10.56 11.89
N ASP A 79 -5.36 9.40 11.30
CA ASP A 79 -5.50 8.06 11.90
C ASP A 79 -6.89 7.81 12.52
N LYS A 80 -7.92 8.22 11.79
CA LYS A 80 -9.32 7.97 12.19
C LYS A 80 -9.72 6.60 11.68
N ARG A 81 -9.55 5.60 12.50
CA ARG A 81 -9.76 4.21 12.09
C ARG A 81 -11.22 3.87 12.02
N HIS A 82 -11.61 3.21 10.94
CA HIS A 82 -12.92 2.62 10.78
C HIS A 82 -13.05 1.42 11.72
N ARG A 83 -11.97 0.63 11.84
CA ARG A 83 -11.87 -0.49 12.77
C ARG A 83 -10.41 -0.85 13.01
N ASN A 84 -10.17 -1.67 14.02
CA ASN A 84 -8.85 -2.25 14.27
C ASN A 84 -8.96 -3.76 14.08
N ASP A 85 -8.17 -4.31 13.18
CA ASP A 85 -8.09 -5.74 12.96
C ASP A 85 -6.99 -6.31 13.88
N GLU A 86 -7.37 -7.20 14.78
CA GLU A 86 -6.43 -7.78 15.74
C GLU A 86 -5.62 -8.88 15.08
N ILE A 87 -4.31 -8.79 15.20
CA ILE A 87 -3.37 -9.76 14.65
C ILE A 87 -2.45 -10.23 15.76
N ASN A 88 -2.31 -11.56 15.91
CA ASN A 88 -1.37 -12.16 16.85
C ASN A 88 -0.22 -12.76 16.05
N ARG A 89 1.01 -12.34 16.38
CA ARG A 89 2.22 -12.84 15.71
C ARG A 89 3.32 -12.98 16.75
N ASP A 90 3.90 -14.18 16.82
CA ASP A 90 5.02 -14.49 17.72
C ASP A 90 4.75 -14.10 19.18
N GLY A 91 3.51 -14.28 19.62
CA GLY A 91 3.09 -13.95 20.99
C GLY A 91 2.74 -12.49 21.21
N ASP A 92 2.97 -11.63 20.23
CA ASP A 92 2.60 -10.22 20.31
C ASP A 92 1.27 -9.94 19.63
N LYS A 93 0.53 -9.01 20.22
CA LYS A 93 -0.76 -8.57 19.70
C LYS A 93 -0.60 -7.24 19.00
N PHE A 94 -1.05 -7.17 17.75
CA PHE A 94 -1.03 -5.95 16.96
C PHE A 94 -2.45 -5.57 16.55
N PHE A 95 -2.69 -4.28 16.42
CA PHE A 95 -3.97 -3.73 15.96
C PHE A 95 -3.73 -3.02 14.63
N MET A 96 -4.05 -3.72 13.55
CA MET A 96 -3.88 -3.16 12.21
C MET A 96 -5.07 -2.25 11.91
N PRO A 97 -4.83 -0.97 11.61
CA PRO A 97 -5.93 -0.08 11.30
C PRO A 97 -6.56 -0.43 9.96
N ALA A 98 -7.87 -0.25 9.88
CA ALA A 98 -8.58 -0.23 8.62
C ALA A 98 -9.21 1.14 8.49
N TYR A 99 -9.05 1.76 7.32
CA TYR A 99 -9.55 3.10 7.05
C TYR A 99 -10.65 3.05 5.99
N GLU A 100 -11.70 3.81 6.19
CA GLU A 100 -12.75 3.95 5.18
C GLU A 100 -12.68 5.35 4.61
N TYR A 101 -12.56 5.44 3.28
CA TYR A 101 -12.57 6.69 2.57
C TYR A 101 -13.42 6.55 1.32
N ASP A 102 -14.43 7.42 1.16
CA ASP A 102 -15.31 7.43 0.00
C ASP A 102 -15.91 6.04 -0.31
N SER A 103 -16.36 5.36 0.74
CA SER A 103 -16.93 4.00 0.69
C SER A 103 -15.92 2.88 0.39
N TYR A 104 -14.65 3.21 0.20
CA TYR A 104 -13.59 2.21 0.03
C TYR A 104 -12.91 1.93 1.37
N ILE A 105 -12.57 0.69 1.59
CA ILE A 105 -11.89 0.29 2.82
C ILE A 105 -10.46 -0.13 2.51
N ILE A 106 -9.50 0.52 3.17
CA ILE A 106 -8.09 0.17 3.12
C ILE A 106 -7.81 -0.70 4.32
N TRP A 107 -7.47 -1.96 4.08
CA TRP A 107 -7.31 -2.94 5.15
C TRP A 107 -6.25 -3.97 4.79
N GLY A 108 -5.95 -4.87 5.72
CA GLY A 108 -5.05 -5.99 5.50
C GLY A 108 -3.64 -5.58 5.13
N LEU A 109 -3.05 -6.27 4.17
CA LEU A 109 -1.67 -6.02 3.74
C LEU A 109 -1.51 -4.60 3.17
N THR A 110 -2.50 -4.12 2.44
CA THR A 110 -2.48 -2.75 1.90
C THR A 110 -2.42 -1.72 3.02
N ALA A 111 -3.20 -1.92 4.08
CA ALA A 111 -3.14 -1.02 5.24
C ALA A 111 -1.78 -1.08 5.93
N MET A 112 -1.20 -2.28 6.05
CA MET A 112 0.12 -2.44 6.64
C MET A 112 1.18 -1.68 5.85
N MET A 113 1.18 -1.80 4.52
CA MET A 113 2.11 -1.08 3.66
C MET A 113 1.88 0.43 3.73
N THR A 114 0.62 0.85 3.83
CA THR A 114 0.26 2.27 3.94
C THR A 114 0.78 2.87 5.24
N VAL A 115 0.56 2.19 6.36
CA VAL A 115 1.04 2.64 7.67
C VAL A 115 2.56 2.73 7.68
N ASP A 116 3.24 1.72 7.13
CA ASP A 116 4.70 1.71 7.06
C ASP A 116 5.21 2.91 6.26
N PHE A 117 4.59 3.18 5.11
CA PHE A 117 4.92 4.35 4.31
C PHE A 117 4.76 5.65 5.11
N LEU A 118 3.63 5.81 5.79
CA LEU A 118 3.36 7.03 6.57
C LEU A 118 4.39 7.20 7.69
N ASN A 119 4.75 6.12 8.37
CA ASN A 119 5.72 6.19 9.46
C ASN A 119 7.14 6.48 8.96
N VAL A 120 7.56 5.83 7.88
CA VAL A 120 8.92 5.96 7.36
C VAL A 120 9.11 7.29 6.62
N ALA A 121 8.18 7.67 5.77
CA ALA A 121 8.33 8.84 4.90
C ALA A 121 7.85 10.14 5.54
N LEU A 122 6.86 10.08 6.43
CA LEU A 122 6.18 11.26 6.96
C LEU A 122 6.21 11.37 8.49
N ASP A 123 6.95 10.49 9.16
CA ASP A 123 7.07 10.48 10.63
C ASP A 123 5.72 10.46 11.35
N ALA A 124 4.78 9.69 10.85
CA ALA A 124 3.42 9.67 11.39
C ALA A 124 3.33 9.07 12.79
N ASN A 125 4.27 8.19 13.14
CA ASN A 125 4.32 7.51 14.45
C ASN A 125 3.03 6.76 14.79
N ILE A 126 2.46 6.08 13.80
CA ILE A 126 1.29 5.24 14.01
C ILE A 126 1.74 3.97 14.71
N ASP A 127 1.23 3.76 15.92
CA ASP A 127 1.61 2.60 16.75
C ASP A 127 0.61 1.46 16.52
N LEU A 128 1.11 0.30 16.11
CA LEU A 128 0.28 -0.87 15.86
C LEU A 128 0.01 -1.70 17.10
N LYS A 129 0.62 -1.36 18.23
CA LYS A 129 0.40 -2.07 19.51
C LYS A 129 -0.76 -1.49 20.31
N THR A 130 -1.33 -0.39 19.86
CA THR A 130 -2.50 0.24 20.47
C THR A 130 -3.62 0.35 19.45
N LYS A 131 -4.84 0.51 19.95
CA LYS A 131 -6.01 0.63 19.05
C LYS A 131 -6.11 1.97 18.34
N GLY A 132 -5.27 2.93 18.71
CA GLY A 132 -5.37 4.25 18.13
C GLY A 132 -6.57 5.05 18.66
N ASN A 133 -6.80 6.19 18.05
CA ASN A 133 -7.86 7.11 18.49
C ASN A 133 -9.17 6.85 17.75
#